data_3d62f367ed6755424de84ca9204b4b3f
#
_entry.id   3d62f367ed6755424de84ca9204b4b3f
#
_cell.length_a   1.000
_cell.length_b   1.000
_cell.length_c   1.000
_cell.angle_alpha   90.00
_cell.angle_beta   90.00
_cell.angle_gamma   90.00
#
_symmetry.space_group_name_H-M   'P 1'
#
loop_
_entity.id
_entity.type
_entity.pdbx_description
1 polymer ?
#
loop_
_entity_poly.entity_id
_entity_poly.type
_entity_poly.pdbx_seq_one_letter_code
_entity_poly.pdbx_strand_id
1 'polypeptide(L)'
;MESVQLYFDLIKAGLKRFAEYRSSFIAGFFGLIMINGSSILLIWVMLKNFHTLNEWTFWQIVFNYCLFLSCLGFHNTFFRHISDLENHIVNGTFDRFLLRPVSPLLQLASEKISITDLCDFTTGMIGALFAAKMLHIQITVGFMLGFIVSIINGVYVFTAILFSVSCISFWTMKSKSILYSTNEIQESVQHYPISIFNKAFKLIVTVLLPYGLVNYYPSLILLNKVNVHWMYVIMIALVDMIYGVIGAFLWRRGLKRYNGSGS
;
A
#
# COMPACT_ATOMS: atom_id res chain seq x y z
N MET A 1 -11.84 -22.93 10.17
CA MET A 1 -11.08 -22.69 11.43
C MET A 1 -9.58 -22.92 11.25
N GLU A 2 -9.14 -23.98 10.56
CA GLU A 2 -7.70 -24.28 10.32
C GLU A 2 -6.93 -23.18 9.59
N SER A 3 -7.53 -22.50 8.61
CA SER A 3 -6.87 -21.42 7.85
C SER A 3 -6.56 -20.18 8.70
N VAL A 4 -7.41 -19.86 9.66
CA VAL A 4 -7.22 -18.72 10.58
C VAL A 4 -6.15 -19.08 11.62
N GLN A 5 -6.15 -20.31 12.09
CA GLN A 5 -5.16 -20.82 13.04
C GLN A 5 -3.76 -20.84 12.40
N LEU A 6 -3.65 -21.30 11.14
CA LEU A 6 -2.41 -21.27 10.35
C LEU A 6 -1.86 -19.82 10.21
N TYR A 7 -2.74 -18.85 9.95
CA TYR A 7 -2.34 -17.44 9.85
C TYR A 7 -1.76 -16.92 11.17
N PHE A 8 -2.40 -17.22 12.31
CA PHE A 8 -1.87 -16.82 13.63
C PHE A 8 -0.55 -17.55 13.98
N ASP A 9 -0.37 -18.78 13.57
CA ASP A 9 0.88 -19.51 13.81
C ASP A 9 2.04 -18.94 12.97
N LEU A 10 1.75 -18.46 11.75
CA LEU A 10 2.74 -17.75 10.92
C LEU A 10 3.11 -16.38 11.50
N ILE A 11 2.13 -15.64 12.07
CA ILE A 11 2.42 -14.42 12.83
C ILE A 11 3.36 -14.72 14.01
N LYS A 12 3.07 -15.75 14.80
CA LYS A 12 3.92 -16.17 15.93
C LYS A 12 5.32 -16.57 15.47
N ALA A 13 5.45 -17.28 14.35
CA ALA A 13 6.75 -17.64 13.78
C ALA A 13 7.52 -16.41 13.29
N GLY A 14 6.84 -15.41 12.72
CA GLY A 14 7.42 -14.10 12.36
C GLY A 14 7.96 -13.37 13.59
N LEU A 15 7.18 -13.30 14.68
CA LEU A 15 7.58 -12.68 15.93
C LEU A 15 8.77 -13.39 16.61
N LYS A 16 8.85 -14.72 16.51
CA LYS A 16 10.03 -15.47 17.02
C LYS A 16 11.29 -15.15 16.23
N ARG A 17 11.21 -15.07 14.90
CA ARG A 17 12.34 -14.63 14.05
C ARG A 17 12.80 -13.22 14.41
N PHE A 18 11.90 -12.30 14.73
CA PHE A 18 12.22 -10.97 15.23
C PHE A 18 13.11 -11.00 16.49
N ALA A 19 12.77 -11.86 17.45
CA ALA A 19 13.56 -11.99 18.67
C ALA A 19 14.98 -12.53 18.42
N GLU A 20 15.17 -13.32 17.38
CA GLU A 20 16.44 -13.94 16.98
C GLU A 20 17.34 -12.98 16.21
N TYR A 21 16.78 -12.09 15.37
CA TYR A 21 17.54 -11.16 14.51
C TYR A 21 17.41 -9.69 14.94
N ARG A 22 17.55 -9.39 16.24
CA ARG A 22 17.36 -8.03 16.80
C ARG A 22 18.25 -6.96 16.15
N SER A 23 19.50 -7.27 15.89
CA SER A 23 20.46 -6.31 15.28
C SER A 23 20.05 -5.89 13.88
N SER A 24 19.63 -6.83 13.04
CA SER A 24 19.16 -6.54 11.68
C SER A 24 17.87 -5.72 11.69
N PHE A 25 16.98 -5.97 12.66
CA PHE A 25 15.78 -5.18 12.83
C PHE A 25 16.11 -3.74 13.25
N ILE A 26 16.98 -3.56 14.25
CA ILE A 26 17.40 -2.22 14.71
C ILE A 26 18.03 -1.44 13.57
N ALA A 27 18.94 -2.07 12.81
CA ALA A 27 19.55 -1.44 11.64
C ALA A 27 18.52 -1.06 10.57
N GLY A 28 17.57 -1.95 10.28
CA GLY A 28 16.46 -1.69 9.35
C GLY A 28 15.55 -0.55 9.83
N PHE A 29 15.22 -0.52 11.13
CA PHE A 29 14.42 0.55 11.74
C PHE A 29 15.07 1.92 11.59
N PHE A 30 16.37 2.04 11.93
CA PHE A 30 17.11 3.29 11.75
C PHE A 30 17.22 3.67 10.27
N GLY A 31 17.42 2.70 9.38
CA GLY A 31 17.44 2.93 7.94
C GLY A 31 16.13 3.53 7.43
N LEU A 32 14.98 2.98 7.83
CA LEU A 32 13.66 3.50 7.46
C LEU A 32 13.40 4.90 8.02
N ILE A 33 13.78 5.17 9.28
CA ILE A 33 13.68 6.53 9.87
C ILE A 33 14.51 7.53 9.07
N MET A 34 15.72 7.15 8.66
CA MET A 34 16.58 8.02 7.85
C MET A 34 15.98 8.29 6.47
N ILE A 35 15.45 7.28 5.79
CA ILE A 35 14.78 7.41 4.50
C ILE A 35 13.54 8.30 4.62
N ASN A 36 12.65 8.01 5.56
CA ASN A 36 11.43 8.78 5.76
C ASN A 36 11.74 10.22 6.22
N GLY A 37 12.74 10.39 7.08
CA GLY A 37 13.23 11.70 7.50
C GLY A 37 13.79 12.52 6.34
N SER A 38 14.56 11.91 5.44
CA SER A 38 15.10 12.57 4.25
C SER A 38 13.97 13.00 3.30
N SER A 39 12.92 12.20 3.16
CA SER A 39 11.73 12.54 2.36
C SER A 39 11.01 13.78 2.92
N ILE A 40 10.80 13.84 4.23
CA ILE A 40 10.18 14.99 4.89
C ILE A 40 11.09 16.24 4.77
N LEU A 41 12.42 16.07 4.90
CA LEU A 41 13.38 17.13 4.73
C LEU A 41 13.37 17.66 3.30
N LEU A 42 13.26 16.80 2.30
CA LEU A 42 13.14 17.19 0.90
C LEU A 42 11.87 18.02 0.67
N ILE A 43 10.72 17.61 1.22
CA ILE A 43 9.47 18.38 1.17
C ILE A 43 9.67 19.76 1.83
N TRP A 44 10.37 19.81 2.97
CA TRP A 44 10.67 21.07 3.66
C TRP A 44 11.55 22.01 2.83
N VAL A 45 12.64 21.51 2.23
CA VAL A 45 13.55 22.29 1.39
C VAL A 45 12.82 22.87 0.18
N MET A 46 11.95 22.07 -0.46
CA MET A 46 11.15 22.54 -1.59
C MET A 46 10.20 23.68 -1.18
N LEU A 47 9.52 23.55 -0.05
CA LEU A 47 8.56 24.55 0.43
C LEU A 47 9.22 25.77 1.09
N LYS A 48 10.49 25.70 1.45
CA LYS A 48 11.24 26.86 1.93
C LYS A 48 11.32 27.97 0.88
N ASN A 49 11.39 27.60 -0.40
CA ASN A 49 11.44 28.55 -1.52
C ASN A 49 10.04 28.89 -2.04
N PHE A 50 9.06 28.02 -1.84
CA PHE A 50 7.68 28.19 -2.28
C PHE A 50 6.79 28.00 -1.07
N HIS A 51 6.19 29.06 -0.52
CA HIS A 51 5.36 29.00 0.70
C HIS A 51 4.23 27.97 0.62
N THR A 52 3.74 27.71 -0.57
CA THR A 52 2.75 26.67 -0.87
C THR A 52 3.05 26.01 -2.20
N LEU A 53 2.71 24.74 -2.32
CA LEU A 53 2.81 24.00 -3.57
C LEU A 53 1.39 23.68 -4.06
N ASN A 54 0.90 24.46 -5.04
CA ASN A 54 -0.47 24.36 -5.54
C ASN A 54 -1.52 24.33 -4.41
N GLU A 55 -1.46 25.35 -3.52
CA GLU A 55 -2.34 25.54 -2.35
C GLU A 55 -2.16 24.50 -1.21
N TRP A 56 -1.13 23.67 -1.28
CA TRP A 56 -0.78 22.76 -0.19
C TRP A 56 0.34 23.36 0.67
N THR A 57 0.10 23.44 1.97
CA THR A 57 1.10 23.85 2.97
C THR A 57 1.99 22.68 3.35
N PHE A 58 3.14 22.96 3.99
CA PHE A 58 4.07 21.93 4.45
C PHE A 58 3.39 20.82 5.26
N TRP A 59 2.64 21.16 6.29
CA TRP A 59 1.99 20.18 7.15
C TRP A 59 0.89 19.37 6.45
N GLN A 60 0.24 19.94 5.44
CA GLN A 60 -0.73 19.21 4.63
C GLN A 60 -0.05 18.16 3.74
N ILE A 61 1.12 18.49 3.17
CA ILE A 61 1.90 17.55 2.38
C ILE A 61 2.49 16.46 3.28
N VAL A 62 3.01 16.83 4.46
CA VAL A 62 3.48 15.84 5.45
C VAL A 62 2.35 14.91 5.89
N PHE A 63 1.14 15.41 6.12
CA PHE A 63 -0.03 14.59 6.42
C PHE A 63 -0.32 13.59 5.29
N ASN A 64 -0.35 14.09 4.04
CA ASN A 64 -0.58 13.27 2.85
C ASN A 64 0.48 12.17 2.67
N TYR A 65 1.75 12.51 2.85
CA TYR A 65 2.89 11.58 2.83
C TYR A 65 2.77 10.51 3.93
N CYS A 66 2.51 10.93 5.17
CA CYS A 66 2.43 10.03 6.31
C CYS A 66 1.22 9.10 6.25
N LEU A 67 0.08 9.56 5.69
CA LEU A 67 -1.08 8.70 5.42
C LEU A 67 -0.72 7.61 4.40
N PHE A 68 -0.02 7.99 3.31
CA PHE A 68 0.47 7.03 2.31
C PHE A 68 1.42 6.01 2.94
N LEU A 69 2.39 6.49 3.74
CA LEU A 69 3.36 5.64 4.43
C LEU A 69 2.68 4.63 5.38
N SER A 70 1.62 5.05 6.09
CA SER A 70 0.82 4.15 6.92
C SER A 70 0.18 3.04 6.10
N CYS A 71 -0.42 3.38 4.95
CA CYS A 71 -1.04 2.39 4.08
C CYS A 71 -0.01 1.42 3.49
N LEU A 72 1.11 1.96 2.99
CA LEU A 72 2.20 1.18 2.41
C LEU A 72 2.85 0.25 3.44
N GLY A 73 3.16 0.77 4.64
CA GLY A 73 3.76 -0.01 5.72
C GLY A 73 2.88 -1.16 6.16
N PHE A 74 1.56 -0.95 6.29
CA PHE A 74 0.62 -2.02 6.61
C PHE A 74 0.52 -3.05 5.47
N HIS A 75 0.41 -2.58 4.21
CA HIS A 75 0.38 -3.47 3.05
C HIS A 75 1.64 -4.34 3.00
N ASN A 76 2.83 -3.73 3.11
CA ASN A 76 4.10 -4.44 3.05
C ASN A 76 4.27 -5.43 4.20
N THR A 77 3.78 -5.10 5.39
CA THR A 77 3.82 -6.00 6.55
C THR A 77 3.07 -7.30 6.28
N PHE A 78 1.85 -7.22 5.72
CA PHE A 78 0.93 -8.37 5.67
C PHE A 78 0.70 -8.94 4.26
N PHE A 79 0.84 -8.14 3.20
CA PHE A 79 0.40 -8.50 1.84
C PHE A 79 1.51 -8.45 0.78
N ARG A 80 2.73 -8.01 1.10
CA ARG A 80 3.84 -7.87 0.15
C ARG A 80 4.11 -9.13 -0.68
N HIS A 81 3.95 -10.31 -0.06
CA HIS A 81 4.25 -11.59 -0.71
C HIS A 81 3.29 -11.95 -1.85
N ILE A 82 2.16 -11.27 -1.96
CA ILE A 82 1.28 -11.39 -3.13
C ILE A 82 2.04 -11.02 -4.42
N SER A 83 3.00 -10.08 -4.34
CA SER A 83 3.85 -9.68 -5.46
C SER A 83 4.92 -10.73 -5.83
N ASP A 84 5.16 -11.75 -5.00
CA ASP A 84 6.10 -12.83 -5.26
C ASP A 84 5.51 -13.96 -6.13
N LEU A 85 4.25 -13.84 -6.57
CA LEU A 85 3.54 -14.84 -7.37
C LEU A 85 4.35 -15.29 -8.61
N GLU A 86 5.01 -14.35 -9.31
CA GLU A 86 5.87 -14.68 -10.44
C GLU A 86 7.00 -15.65 -10.04
N ASN A 87 7.66 -15.42 -8.91
CA ASN A 87 8.72 -16.28 -8.43
C ASN A 87 8.21 -17.70 -8.19
N HIS A 88 7.00 -17.84 -7.63
CA HIS A 88 6.41 -19.14 -7.39
C HIS A 88 6.03 -19.87 -8.67
N ILE A 89 5.53 -19.15 -9.67
CA ILE A 89 5.16 -19.71 -10.97
C ILE A 89 6.44 -20.15 -11.72
N VAL A 90 7.43 -19.26 -11.84
CA VAL A 90 8.67 -19.55 -12.60
C VAL A 90 9.48 -20.68 -11.98
N ASN A 91 9.54 -20.74 -10.64
CA ASN A 91 10.29 -21.78 -9.92
C ASN A 91 9.49 -23.07 -9.68
N GLY A 92 8.25 -23.18 -10.18
CA GLY A 92 7.38 -24.33 -9.97
C GLY A 92 6.91 -24.55 -8.53
N THR A 93 7.23 -23.62 -7.62
CA THR A 93 6.85 -23.76 -6.20
C THR A 93 5.38 -23.46 -5.96
N PHE A 94 4.65 -22.93 -6.95
CA PHE A 94 3.23 -22.67 -6.88
C PHE A 94 2.40 -23.96 -6.78
N ASP A 95 2.90 -25.09 -7.33
CA ASP A 95 2.25 -26.41 -7.24
C ASP A 95 1.98 -26.81 -5.79
N ARG A 96 2.89 -26.47 -4.86
CA ARG A 96 2.72 -26.77 -3.43
C ARG A 96 1.50 -26.10 -2.82
N PHE A 97 1.11 -24.91 -3.32
CA PHE A 97 -0.08 -24.21 -2.85
C PHE A 97 -1.37 -24.85 -3.34
N LEU A 98 -1.32 -25.52 -4.50
CA LEU A 98 -2.47 -26.22 -5.07
C LEU A 98 -2.73 -27.57 -4.40
N LEU A 99 -1.69 -28.20 -3.86
CA LEU A 99 -1.80 -29.52 -3.18
C LEU A 99 -2.36 -29.43 -1.75
N ARG A 100 -2.40 -28.26 -1.15
CA ARG A 100 -2.90 -28.07 0.22
C ARG A 100 -4.40 -27.77 0.22
N PRO A 101 -5.17 -28.26 1.22
CA PRO A 101 -6.61 -28.01 1.33
C PRO A 101 -6.93 -26.58 1.84
N VAL A 102 -6.15 -25.59 1.45
CA VAL A 102 -6.27 -24.15 1.82
C VAL A 102 -6.18 -23.33 0.56
N SER A 103 -6.94 -22.23 0.48
CA SER A 103 -6.90 -21.34 -0.67
C SER A 103 -5.46 -20.92 -1.01
N PRO A 104 -4.98 -21.09 -2.27
CA PRO A 104 -3.64 -20.70 -2.68
C PRO A 104 -3.35 -19.22 -2.44
N LEU A 105 -4.36 -18.34 -2.58
CA LEU A 105 -4.24 -16.92 -2.31
C LEU A 105 -3.95 -16.64 -0.83
N LEU A 106 -4.64 -17.32 0.09
CA LEU A 106 -4.39 -17.18 1.53
C LEU A 106 -2.99 -17.69 1.90
N GLN A 107 -2.54 -18.77 1.30
CA GLN A 107 -1.20 -19.30 1.52
C GLN A 107 -0.12 -18.32 1.03
N LEU A 108 -0.31 -17.73 -0.16
CA LEU A 108 0.59 -16.74 -0.72
C LEU A 108 0.65 -15.48 0.17
N ALA A 109 -0.50 -14.95 0.60
CA ALA A 109 -0.58 -13.77 1.46
C ALA A 109 0.04 -13.99 2.85
N SER A 110 0.01 -15.23 3.36
CA SER A 110 0.49 -15.58 4.70
C SER A 110 1.91 -16.15 4.74
N GLU A 111 2.63 -16.21 3.62
CA GLU A 111 3.92 -16.90 3.53
C GLU A 111 4.99 -16.31 4.46
N LYS A 112 5.01 -14.98 4.58
CA LYS A 112 5.92 -14.27 5.48
C LYS A 112 5.26 -12.99 5.98
N ILE A 113 5.69 -12.52 7.13
CA ILE A 113 5.32 -11.22 7.68
C ILE A 113 6.60 -10.41 7.84
N SER A 114 6.61 -9.20 7.27
CA SER A 114 7.73 -8.27 7.40
C SER A 114 7.50 -7.33 8.58
N ILE A 115 8.12 -7.66 9.71
CA ILE A 115 8.00 -6.82 10.92
C ILE A 115 8.72 -5.48 10.73
N THR A 116 9.74 -5.42 9.88
CA THR A 116 10.47 -4.18 9.60
C THR A 116 9.55 -3.13 8.98
N ASP A 117 8.65 -3.53 8.08
CA ASP A 117 7.70 -2.61 7.41
C ASP A 117 6.61 -2.09 8.37
N LEU A 118 6.43 -2.73 9.55
CA LEU A 118 5.56 -2.21 10.61
C LEU A 118 6.08 -0.85 11.16
N CYS A 119 7.37 -0.58 11.00
CA CYS A 119 7.96 0.71 11.36
C CYS A 119 7.43 1.84 10.46
N ASP A 120 7.26 1.59 9.17
CA ASP A 120 6.66 2.56 8.24
C ASP A 120 5.20 2.81 8.59
N PHE A 121 4.46 1.77 8.95
CA PHE A 121 3.08 1.91 9.43
C PHE A 121 3.00 2.79 10.68
N THR A 122 3.81 2.50 11.70
CA THR A 122 3.78 3.24 12.97
C THR A 122 4.30 4.67 12.82
N THR A 123 5.39 4.89 12.10
CA THR A 123 5.92 6.24 11.82
C THR A 123 4.96 7.05 10.98
N GLY A 124 4.30 6.44 9.98
CA GLY A 124 3.27 7.08 9.19
C GLY A 124 2.07 7.51 10.04
N MET A 125 1.55 6.61 10.90
CA MET A 125 0.44 6.94 11.81
C MET A 125 0.79 8.11 12.74
N ILE A 126 1.93 8.02 13.42
CA ILE A 126 2.38 9.06 14.37
C ILE A 126 2.60 10.38 13.63
N GLY A 127 3.26 10.34 12.46
CA GLY A 127 3.53 11.52 11.64
C GLY A 127 2.26 12.18 11.12
N ALA A 128 1.27 11.41 10.68
CA ALA A 128 -0.02 11.94 10.21
C ALA A 128 -0.80 12.63 11.34
N LEU A 129 -0.88 12.00 12.53
CA LEU A 129 -1.54 12.59 13.70
C LEU A 129 -0.80 13.84 14.19
N PHE A 130 0.53 13.84 14.15
CA PHE A 130 1.33 15.01 14.48
C PHE A 130 1.10 16.16 13.49
N ALA A 131 1.08 15.88 12.18
CA ALA A 131 0.78 16.86 11.15
C ALA A 131 -0.65 17.43 11.30
N ALA A 132 -1.64 16.58 11.61
CA ALA A 132 -3.01 17.03 11.88
C ALA A 132 -3.07 17.98 13.08
N LYS A 133 -2.32 17.70 14.15
CA LYS A 133 -2.19 18.60 15.30
C LYS A 133 -1.56 19.95 14.94
N MET A 134 -0.52 19.95 14.11
CA MET A 134 0.13 21.18 13.64
C MET A 134 -0.78 22.01 12.71
N LEU A 135 -1.73 21.37 12.05
CA LEU A 135 -2.79 22.02 11.26
C LEU A 135 -3.97 22.50 12.12
N HIS A 136 -3.91 22.35 13.45
CA HIS A 136 -5.00 22.66 14.38
C HIS A 136 -6.31 21.92 14.07
N ILE A 137 -6.23 20.76 13.44
CA ILE A 137 -7.41 19.94 13.17
C ILE A 137 -7.86 19.28 14.48
N GLN A 138 -9.15 19.38 14.79
CA GLN A 138 -9.73 18.73 15.94
C GLN A 138 -9.77 17.21 15.71
N ILE A 139 -9.04 16.46 16.52
CA ILE A 139 -9.02 14.99 16.48
C ILE A 139 -10.29 14.47 17.17
N THR A 140 -11.40 14.56 16.46
CA THR A 140 -12.70 14.04 16.89
C THR A 140 -12.81 12.54 16.61
N VAL A 141 -13.81 11.88 17.20
CA VAL A 141 -14.13 10.47 16.88
C VAL A 141 -14.40 10.30 15.38
N GLY A 142 -15.08 11.26 14.74
CA GLY A 142 -15.33 11.26 13.30
C GLY A 142 -14.04 11.33 12.48
N PHE A 143 -13.07 12.17 12.88
CA PHE A 143 -11.76 12.22 12.23
C PHE A 143 -11.01 10.89 12.36
N MET A 144 -10.99 10.29 13.55
CA MET A 144 -10.31 9.01 13.80
C MET A 144 -10.93 7.86 13.00
N LEU A 145 -12.26 7.80 12.92
CA LEU A 145 -12.95 6.82 12.09
C LEU A 145 -12.63 7.02 10.60
N GLY A 146 -12.68 8.26 10.12
CA GLY A 146 -12.30 8.59 8.75
C GLY A 146 -10.84 8.24 8.44
N PHE A 147 -9.94 8.48 9.38
CA PHE A 147 -8.53 8.14 9.25
C PHE A 147 -8.30 6.62 9.16
N ILE A 148 -8.95 5.84 10.03
CA ILE A 148 -8.88 4.37 10.00
C ILE A 148 -9.46 3.82 8.69
N VAL A 149 -10.63 4.32 8.27
CA VAL A 149 -11.25 3.94 7.00
C VAL A 149 -10.31 4.26 5.83
N SER A 150 -9.63 5.41 5.85
CA SER A 150 -8.67 5.79 4.81
C SER A 150 -7.47 4.84 4.75
N ILE A 151 -6.96 4.38 5.90
CA ILE A 151 -5.88 3.37 5.94
C ILE A 151 -6.37 2.03 5.37
N ILE A 152 -7.54 1.55 5.78
CA ILE A 152 -8.11 0.29 5.27
C ILE A 152 -8.29 0.36 3.75
N ASN A 153 -8.84 1.48 3.26
CA ASN A 153 -8.99 1.75 1.84
C ASN A 153 -7.64 1.74 1.11
N GLY A 154 -6.64 2.48 1.62
CA GLY A 154 -5.32 2.55 1.01
C GLY A 154 -4.62 1.20 0.94
N VAL A 155 -4.71 0.38 1.99
CA VAL A 155 -4.20 -1.01 2.01
C VAL A 155 -4.90 -1.86 0.95
N TYR A 156 -6.23 -1.72 0.83
CA TYR A 156 -6.99 -2.43 -0.19
C TYR A 156 -6.55 -2.05 -1.61
N VAL A 157 -6.42 -0.74 -1.89
CA VAL A 157 -5.97 -0.23 -3.20
C VAL A 157 -4.59 -0.76 -3.55
N PHE A 158 -3.62 -0.69 -2.64
CA PHE A 158 -2.29 -1.27 -2.85
C PHE A 158 -2.36 -2.75 -3.19
N THR A 159 -3.09 -3.50 -2.36
CA THR A 159 -3.22 -4.95 -2.55
C THR A 159 -3.89 -5.27 -3.89
N ALA A 160 -4.94 -4.56 -4.25
CA ALA A 160 -5.69 -4.79 -5.48
C ALA A 160 -4.87 -4.48 -6.75
N ILE A 161 -4.10 -3.39 -6.75
CA ILE A 161 -3.21 -3.04 -7.88
C ILE A 161 -2.11 -4.11 -8.02
N LEU A 162 -1.33 -4.34 -6.95
CA LEU A 162 -0.18 -5.23 -7.01
C LEU A 162 -0.61 -6.69 -7.27
N PHE A 163 -1.73 -7.12 -6.71
CA PHE A 163 -2.33 -8.42 -6.98
C PHE A 163 -2.73 -8.57 -8.46
N SER A 164 -3.41 -7.56 -9.01
CA SER A 164 -3.83 -7.60 -10.42
C SER A 164 -2.63 -7.68 -11.36
N VAL A 165 -1.58 -6.90 -11.10
CA VAL A 165 -0.32 -6.94 -11.86
C VAL A 165 0.38 -8.28 -11.70
N SER A 166 0.46 -8.81 -10.47
CA SER A 166 1.09 -10.10 -10.20
C SER A 166 0.38 -11.26 -10.92
N CYS A 167 -0.95 -11.20 -11.05
CA CYS A 167 -1.72 -12.21 -11.79
C CYS A 167 -1.33 -12.30 -13.27
N ILE A 168 -0.74 -11.26 -13.87
CA ILE A 168 -0.27 -11.28 -15.26
C ILE A 168 0.80 -12.37 -15.47
N SER A 169 1.53 -12.74 -14.40
CA SER A 169 2.55 -13.80 -14.44
C SER A 169 2.01 -15.17 -14.87
N PHE A 170 0.73 -15.45 -14.68
CA PHE A 170 0.10 -16.68 -15.17
C PHE A 170 0.14 -16.83 -16.71
N TRP A 171 0.25 -15.71 -17.43
CA TRP A 171 0.30 -15.69 -18.90
C TRP A 171 1.69 -15.42 -19.45
N THR A 172 2.43 -14.53 -18.79
CA THR A 172 3.69 -14.01 -19.33
C THR A 172 4.92 -14.58 -18.63
N MET A 173 4.75 -15.19 -17.44
CA MET A 173 5.85 -15.55 -16.54
C MET A 173 6.77 -14.37 -16.19
N LYS A 174 6.32 -13.13 -16.44
CA LYS A 174 7.10 -11.89 -16.28
C LYS A 174 6.16 -10.75 -15.86
N SER A 175 5.92 -10.58 -14.58
CA SER A 175 5.15 -9.45 -14.02
C SER A 175 6.03 -8.43 -13.31
N LYS A 176 7.27 -8.80 -12.93
CA LYS A 176 8.18 -7.93 -12.17
C LYS A 176 8.49 -6.62 -12.87
N SER A 177 8.69 -6.63 -14.18
CA SER A 177 8.96 -5.40 -14.94
C SER A 177 7.80 -4.40 -14.83
N ILE A 178 6.56 -4.91 -14.86
CA ILE A 178 5.36 -4.07 -14.67
C ILE A 178 5.26 -3.61 -13.22
N LEU A 179 5.56 -4.48 -12.25
CA LEU A 179 5.61 -4.11 -10.83
C LEU A 179 6.64 -3.00 -10.56
N TYR A 180 7.82 -3.04 -11.17
CA TYR A 180 8.80 -1.96 -11.07
C TYR A 180 8.25 -0.65 -11.62
N SER A 181 7.63 -0.65 -12.80
CA SER A 181 7.02 0.56 -13.37
C SER A 181 5.88 1.11 -12.50
N THR A 182 5.08 0.24 -11.86
CA THR A 182 4.03 0.69 -10.93
C THR A 182 4.63 1.29 -9.66
N ASN A 183 5.77 0.80 -9.17
CA ASN A 183 6.46 1.34 -8.00
C ASN A 183 7.03 2.74 -8.27
N GLU A 184 7.59 3.01 -9.46
CA GLU A 184 8.06 4.35 -9.85
C GLU A 184 6.91 5.39 -9.82
N ILE A 185 5.73 4.99 -10.34
CA ILE A 185 4.54 5.86 -10.28
C ILE A 185 4.08 6.06 -8.82
N GLN A 186 4.12 4.98 -8.02
CA GLN A 186 3.80 5.00 -6.61
C GLN A 186 4.68 6.02 -5.85
N GLU A 187 6.00 5.99 -6.04
CA GLU A 187 6.95 6.91 -5.42
C GLU A 187 6.64 8.37 -5.75
N SER A 188 6.27 8.66 -7.00
CA SER A 188 5.88 10.00 -7.42
C SER A 188 4.64 10.52 -6.67
N VAL A 189 3.63 9.66 -6.45
CA VAL A 189 2.39 10.01 -5.74
C VAL A 189 2.61 10.08 -4.22
N GLN A 190 3.55 9.32 -3.70
CA GLN A 190 3.88 9.29 -2.28
C GLN A 190 4.34 10.67 -1.78
N HIS A 191 5.26 11.30 -2.51
CA HIS A 191 5.95 12.51 -2.06
C HIS A 191 5.20 13.81 -2.37
N TYR A 192 4.31 13.77 -3.38
CA TYR A 192 3.68 14.98 -3.88
C TYR A 192 2.16 14.87 -4.00
N PRO A 193 1.42 15.95 -3.66
CA PRO A 193 0.00 15.99 -3.94
C PRO A 193 -0.26 15.89 -5.46
N ILE A 194 -1.25 15.08 -5.85
CA ILE A 194 -1.56 14.85 -7.28
C ILE A 194 -1.93 16.14 -8.01
N SER A 195 -2.38 17.16 -7.28
CA SER A 195 -2.74 18.47 -7.84
C SER A 195 -1.61 19.16 -8.62
N ILE A 196 -0.35 18.80 -8.35
CA ILE A 196 0.84 19.38 -9.01
C ILE A 196 1.00 18.86 -10.43
N PHE A 197 0.58 17.63 -10.68
CA PHE A 197 0.79 16.98 -11.96
C PHE A 197 -0.21 17.43 -13.03
N ASN A 198 0.13 17.17 -14.28
CA ASN A 198 -0.74 17.46 -15.42
C ASN A 198 -2.00 16.59 -15.41
N LYS A 199 -3.01 16.96 -16.23
CA LYS A 199 -4.30 16.28 -16.27
C LYS A 199 -4.18 14.80 -16.67
N ALA A 200 -3.26 14.45 -17.58
CA ALA A 200 -3.06 13.08 -18.03
C ALA A 200 -2.53 12.19 -16.89
N PHE A 201 -1.50 12.64 -16.16
CA PHE A 201 -0.97 11.91 -15.02
C PHE A 201 -2.00 11.76 -13.90
N LYS A 202 -2.78 12.83 -13.62
CA LYS A 202 -3.90 12.76 -12.65
C LYS A 202 -4.89 11.65 -13.01
N LEU A 203 -5.26 11.53 -14.28
CA LEU A 203 -6.16 10.49 -14.75
C LEU A 203 -5.55 9.10 -14.54
N ILE A 204 -4.27 8.92 -14.88
CA ILE A 204 -3.56 7.65 -14.69
C ILE A 204 -3.58 7.24 -13.22
N VAL A 205 -3.18 8.13 -12.30
CA VAL A 205 -3.07 7.82 -10.88
C VAL A 205 -4.39 7.86 -10.10
N THR A 206 -5.49 8.19 -10.76
CA THR A 206 -6.84 8.15 -10.18
C THR A 206 -7.64 6.95 -10.67
N VAL A 207 -7.47 6.56 -11.96
CA VAL A 207 -8.30 5.54 -12.61
C VAL A 207 -7.51 4.30 -13.00
N LEU A 208 -6.35 4.47 -13.69
CA LEU A 208 -5.58 3.34 -14.21
C LEU A 208 -4.70 2.67 -13.13
N LEU A 209 -4.04 3.45 -12.30
CA LEU A 209 -3.27 3.00 -11.14
C LEU A 209 -3.68 3.85 -9.95
N PRO A 210 -4.81 3.55 -9.28
CA PRO A 210 -5.51 4.48 -8.40
C PRO A 210 -4.77 4.78 -7.09
N TYR A 211 -3.44 5.01 -7.16
CA TYR A 211 -2.63 5.41 -6.00
C TYR A 211 -3.09 6.74 -5.38
N GLY A 212 -3.77 7.61 -6.15
CA GLY A 212 -4.37 8.81 -5.61
C GLY A 212 -5.46 8.57 -4.58
N LEU A 213 -6.12 7.40 -4.64
CA LEU A 213 -7.13 7.02 -3.65
C LEU A 213 -6.53 6.55 -2.32
N VAL A 214 -5.22 6.32 -2.28
CA VAL A 214 -4.52 5.90 -1.06
C VAL A 214 -4.36 7.07 -0.09
N ASN A 215 -3.93 8.23 -0.58
CA ASN A 215 -3.59 9.37 0.26
C ASN A 215 -4.26 10.68 -0.17
N TYR A 216 -4.21 11.04 -1.47
CA TYR A 216 -4.62 12.37 -1.92
C TYR A 216 -6.09 12.67 -1.66
N TYR A 217 -7.01 11.83 -2.18
CA TYR A 217 -8.45 12.05 -1.98
C TYR A 217 -8.89 11.89 -0.52
N PRO A 218 -8.42 10.87 0.23
CA PRO A 218 -8.66 10.81 1.67
C PRO A 218 -8.14 12.04 2.43
N SER A 219 -6.94 12.54 2.08
CA SER A 219 -6.41 13.76 2.68
C SER A 219 -7.28 14.99 2.39
N LEU A 220 -7.81 15.14 1.18
CA LEU A 220 -8.74 16.22 0.85
C LEU A 220 -9.98 16.21 1.76
N ILE A 221 -10.51 15.02 2.05
CA ILE A 221 -11.68 14.82 2.93
C ILE A 221 -11.29 15.14 4.39
N LEU A 222 -10.23 14.52 4.90
CA LEU A 222 -9.81 14.63 6.30
C LEU A 222 -9.33 16.05 6.67
N LEU A 223 -8.72 16.74 5.71
CA LEU A 223 -8.25 18.13 5.88
C LEU A 223 -9.33 19.17 5.54
N ASN A 224 -10.56 18.75 5.26
CA ASN A 224 -11.69 19.62 4.89
C ASN A 224 -11.37 20.57 3.71
N LYS A 225 -10.57 20.09 2.74
CA LYS A 225 -10.21 20.87 1.54
C LYS A 225 -11.26 20.82 0.42
N VAL A 226 -12.33 20.05 0.60
CA VAL A 226 -13.41 19.87 -0.38
C VAL A 226 -14.78 20.00 0.28
N ASN A 227 -15.71 20.60 -0.45
CA ASN A 227 -17.08 20.85 0.06
C ASN A 227 -18.02 19.65 -0.18
N VAL A 228 -17.69 18.74 -1.12
CA VAL A 228 -18.55 17.63 -1.55
C VAL A 228 -17.88 16.29 -1.22
N HIS A 229 -17.80 15.98 0.06
CA HIS A 229 -17.12 14.77 0.55
C HIS A 229 -17.74 13.48 -0.01
N TRP A 230 -19.06 13.37 -0.10
CA TRP A 230 -19.76 12.16 -0.54
C TRP A 230 -19.43 11.77 -1.98
N MET A 231 -19.17 12.73 -2.88
CA MET A 231 -18.82 12.44 -4.26
C MET A 231 -17.48 11.70 -4.35
N TYR A 232 -16.48 12.13 -3.55
CA TYR A 232 -15.19 11.46 -3.48
C TYR A 232 -15.29 10.07 -2.86
N VAL A 233 -16.13 9.90 -1.84
CA VAL A 233 -16.37 8.59 -1.22
C VAL A 233 -16.99 7.61 -2.23
N ILE A 234 -17.96 8.04 -3.03
CA ILE A 234 -18.56 7.21 -4.08
C ILE A 234 -17.52 6.88 -5.15
N MET A 235 -16.71 7.85 -5.59
CA MET A 235 -15.65 7.62 -6.57
C MET A 235 -14.66 6.57 -6.08
N ILE A 236 -14.21 6.68 -4.83
CA ILE A 236 -13.31 5.72 -4.19
C ILE A 236 -13.95 4.32 -4.21
N ALA A 237 -15.18 4.19 -3.71
CA ALA A 237 -15.88 2.91 -3.63
C ALA A 237 -16.09 2.25 -5.01
N LEU A 238 -16.39 3.04 -6.05
CA LEU A 238 -16.55 2.53 -7.41
C LEU A 238 -15.24 1.99 -7.99
N VAL A 239 -14.14 2.74 -7.83
CA VAL A 239 -12.83 2.31 -8.33
C VAL A 239 -12.35 1.07 -7.57
N ASP A 240 -12.53 1.03 -6.27
CA ASP A 240 -12.18 -0.12 -5.44
C ASP A 240 -12.95 -1.39 -5.86
N MET A 241 -14.24 -1.26 -6.12
CA MET A 241 -15.07 -2.36 -6.61
C MET A 241 -14.58 -2.86 -7.97
N ILE A 242 -14.23 -1.96 -8.90
CA ILE A 242 -13.71 -2.32 -10.22
C ILE A 242 -12.41 -3.11 -10.07
N TYR A 243 -11.46 -2.63 -9.25
CA TYR A 243 -10.18 -3.33 -9.05
C TYR A 243 -10.35 -4.68 -8.34
N GLY A 244 -11.27 -4.78 -7.40
CA GLY A 244 -11.62 -6.05 -6.76
C GLY A 244 -12.16 -7.08 -7.76
N VAL A 245 -13.03 -6.65 -8.67
CA VAL A 245 -13.58 -7.50 -9.74
C VAL A 245 -12.48 -7.90 -10.74
N ILE A 246 -11.64 -6.97 -11.18
CA ILE A 246 -10.51 -7.23 -12.07
C ILE A 246 -9.56 -8.27 -11.45
N GLY A 247 -9.12 -8.05 -10.21
CA GLY A 247 -8.23 -8.97 -9.50
C GLY A 247 -8.82 -10.37 -9.36
N ALA A 248 -10.09 -10.48 -8.95
CA ALA A 248 -10.79 -11.75 -8.84
C ALA A 248 -10.94 -12.47 -10.19
N PHE A 249 -11.22 -11.73 -11.26
CA PHE A 249 -11.31 -12.27 -12.61
C PHE A 249 -9.96 -12.79 -13.10
N LEU A 250 -8.90 -11.99 -13.00
CA LEU A 250 -7.54 -12.36 -13.40
C LEU A 250 -7.07 -13.60 -12.61
N TRP A 251 -7.28 -13.63 -11.32
CA TRP A 251 -6.92 -14.78 -10.48
C TRP A 251 -7.62 -16.06 -10.93
N ARG A 252 -8.97 -16.01 -11.07
CA ARG A 252 -9.75 -17.19 -11.48
C ARG A 252 -9.35 -17.69 -12.87
N ARG A 253 -9.09 -16.78 -13.81
CA ARG A 253 -8.64 -17.12 -15.17
C ARG A 253 -7.20 -17.63 -15.16
N GLY A 254 -6.32 -17.01 -14.37
CA GLY A 254 -4.93 -17.41 -14.20
C GLY A 254 -4.78 -18.82 -13.65
N LEU A 255 -5.51 -19.14 -12.57
CA LEU A 255 -5.52 -20.49 -12.00
C LEU A 255 -5.95 -21.56 -13.02
N LYS A 256 -6.94 -21.27 -13.86
CA LYS A 256 -7.39 -22.22 -14.91
C LYS A 256 -6.36 -22.41 -16.03
N ARG A 257 -5.49 -21.42 -16.24
CA ARG A 257 -4.46 -21.47 -17.28
C ARG A 257 -3.14 -22.06 -16.77
N TYR A 258 -2.95 -22.06 -15.46
CA TYR A 258 -1.72 -22.58 -14.87
C TYR A 258 -1.61 -24.10 -15.14
N ASN A 259 -0.66 -24.46 -15.99
CA ASN A 259 -0.22 -25.83 -16.19
C ASN A 259 1.09 -25.96 -15.40
N GLY A 260 1.12 -26.81 -14.39
CA GLY A 260 2.30 -26.95 -13.52
C GLY A 260 3.60 -27.01 -14.31
N SER A 261 4.68 -26.47 -13.74
CA SER A 261 6.01 -26.39 -14.37
C SER A 261 6.69 -27.74 -14.57
N GLY A 262 5.99 -28.84 -14.34
CA GLY A 262 6.48 -30.22 -14.38
C GLY A 262 6.34 -30.95 -15.72
N SER A 263 6.07 -30.25 -16.81
CA SER A 263 6.05 -30.83 -18.16
C SER A 263 7.12 -30.24 -19.05
#